data_206b6bbdd990e9910aa604999bb67af3
#
_entry.id   206b6bbdd990e9910aa604999bb67af3
#
_cell.length_a   1.000
_cell.length_b   1.000
_cell.length_c   1.000
_cell.angle_alpha   90.00
_cell.angle_beta   90.00
_cell.angle_gamma   90.00
#
_symmetry.space_group_name_H-M   'P 1'
#
loop_
_entity.id
_entity.type
_entity.pdbx_description
1 polymer ?
#
loop_
_entity_poly.entity_id
_entity_poly.type
_entity_poly.pdbx_seq_one_letter_code
_entity_poly.pdbx_strand_id
1 'polypeptide(L)'
;MSARVFAFAFAALVTSGVAVAQEVDVSGSLSGELRVFPEDPRFADQDDRHFEPSLAFEPEFRAEWDDGTRVTVIPFLRYDPADLKGRTHVDLREANIYVEGDDWDVTAGLGKVFWGVAESRHLVDVINQTDLVEDIDGEDKLGQPMVNLTLLRDWGTVGLFVLPGFRERTFPDTESRLRGSAPIDTAQTQYEPAAENKRVDFATRYSHFFGNWDIGVSHFHGTSRDPRFVEVTRIDGSAAFAPVYDVIHQTGLDAQFTTDAWLWKLEAIRHSGFRSGGGAFLAAVGGFEYTLFGVADSAADLGLLAEYLWDDRKAGAPVTLFDRDVFTGARLALNDAQSTEALVGLVTDTGTREMLMLAEAERRIGDTMKAEIELRYFLNVDATSPTAGLRDDGQATFRLNWYF
;
A
#
# COMPACT_ATOMS: atom_id res chain seq x y z
N MET A 1 -21.98 -12.06 4.14
CA MET A 1 -23.41 -11.75 3.86
C MET A 1 -23.57 -10.25 3.59
N SER A 2 -22.80 -9.65 2.68
CA SER A 2 -22.80 -8.20 2.45
C SER A 2 -22.74 -7.75 0.97
N ALA A 3 -22.73 -8.65 0.02
CA ALA A 3 -22.76 -8.29 -1.41
C ALA A 3 -24.10 -7.74 -1.94
N ARG A 4 -25.17 -7.76 -1.14
CA ARG A 4 -26.52 -7.34 -1.58
C ARG A 4 -26.86 -5.87 -1.35
N VAL A 5 -26.06 -5.13 -0.59
CA VAL A 5 -26.34 -3.71 -0.27
C VAL A 5 -25.77 -2.76 -1.34
N PHE A 6 -24.68 -3.14 -2.01
CA PHE A 6 -24.05 -2.28 -3.02
C PHE A 6 -24.72 -2.34 -4.40
N ALA A 7 -25.41 -3.42 -4.73
CA ALA A 7 -26.12 -3.53 -6.01
C ALA A 7 -27.33 -2.59 -6.15
N PHE A 8 -27.88 -2.10 -5.05
CA PHE A 8 -29.05 -1.20 -5.06
C PHE A 8 -28.70 0.27 -5.28
N ALA A 9 -27.50 0.72 -4.93
CA ALA A 9 -27.09 2.11 -5.13
C ALA A 9 -26.79 2.42 -6.61
N PHE A 10 -26.30 1.45 -7.36
CA PHE A 10 -26.01 1.62 -8.80
C PHE A 10 -27.28 1.63 -9.66
N ALA A 11 -28.33 0.89 -9.27
CA ALA A 11 -29.61 0.83 -10.00
C ALA A 11 -30.48 2.07 -9.80
N ALA A 12 -30.30 2.84 -8.73
CA ALA A 12 -31.13 4.02 -8.43
C ALA A 12 -30.68 5.30 -9.18
N LEU A 13 -29.46 5.35 -9.68
CA LEU A 13 -28.94 6.49 -10.45
C LEU A 13 -29.39 6.47 -11.93
N VAL A 14 -29.95 5.38 -12.41
CA VAL A 14 -30.32 5.19 -13.84
C VAL A 14 -31.70 5.71 -14.19
N THR A 15 -32.52 6.17 -13.24
CA THR A 15 -33.95 6.52 -13.52
C THR A 15 -34.32 8.00 -13.48
N SER A 16 -33.39 8.92 -13.25
CA SER A 16 -33.65 10.35 -13.35
C SER A 16 -32.79 10.98 -14.44
N GLY A 17 -33.35 11.18 -15.63
CA GLY A 17 -32.87 12.03 -16.74
C GLY A 17 -31.35 11.98 -16.97
N VAL A 18 -30.79 10.80 -17.23
CA VAL A 18 -29.35 10.59 -17.37
C VAL A 18 -28.87 11.29 -18.64
N ALA A 19 -28.11 12.38 -18.48
CA ALA A 19 -27.22 12.82 -19.54
C ALA A 19 -26.36 11.61 -19.92
N VAL A 20 -26.41 11.18 -21.18
CA VAL A 20 -25.57 10.09 -21.68
C VAL A 20 -24.13 10.55 -21.51
N ALA A 21 -23.26 9.73 -20.92
CA ALA A 21 -21.84 10.03 -20.85
C ALA A 21 -21.34 10.34 -22.26
N GLN A 22 -20.54 11.38 -22.41
CA GLN A 22 -20.02 11.80 -23.71
C GLN A 22 -18.90 10.90 -24.17
N GLU A 23 -18.09 10.46 -23.23
CA GLU A 23 -17.00 9.51 -23.47
C GLU A 23 -17.10 8.35 -22.49
N VAL A 24 -16.97 7.13 -23.01
CA VAL A 24 -16.88 5.91 -22.22
C VAL A 24 -15.63 5.18 -22.66
N ASP A 25 -14.70 5.04 -21.75
CA ASP A 25 -13.44 4.33 -21.95
C ASP A 25 -13.44 3.03 -21.15
N VAL A 26 -12.89 1.98 -21.75
CA VAL A 26 -12.68 0.68 -21.11
C VAL A 26 -11.25 0.27 -21.37
N SER A 27 -10.48 0.25 -20.32
CA SER A 27 -9.07 -0.15 -20.30
C SER A 27 -8.83 -1.16 -19.19
N GLY A 28 -7.60 -1.56 -19.00
CA GLY A 28 -7.28 -2.45 -17.87
C GLY A 28 -6.06 -3.31 -18.12
N SER A 29 -5.85 -4.27 -17.22
CA SER A 29 -4.73 -5.18 -17.31
C SER A 29 -5.14 -6.64 -17.07
N LEU A 30 -4.44 -7.55 -17.74
CA LEU A 30 -4.36 -8.96 -17.43
C LEU A 30 -2.92 -9.29 -17.05
N SER A 31 -2.70 -9.72 -15.82
CA SER A 31 -1.40 -10.02 -15.25
C SER A 31 -1.21 -11.52 -15.06
N GLY A 32 -0.18 -12.08 -15.66
CA GLY A 32 0.34 -13.41 -15.32
C GLY A 32 1.52 -13.26 -14.35
N GLU A 33 1.46 -13.93 -13.22
CA GLU A 33 2.50 -13.87 -12.19
C GLU A 33 3.02 -15.28 -11.88
N LEU A 34 4.33 -15.38 -11.60
CA LEU A 34 4.98 -16.58 -11.10
C LEU A 34 5.86 -16.20 -9.92
N ARG A 35 5.52 -16.67 -8.73
CA ARG A 35 6.40 -16.63 -7.55
C ARG A 35 7.23 -17.89 -7.50
N VAL A 36 8.53 -17.72 -7.18
CA VAL A 36 9.49 -18.82 -7.07
C VAL A 36 10.14 -18.74 -5.69
N PHE A 37 9.97 -19.78 -4.90
CA PHE A 37 10.57 -19.94 -3.58
C PHE A 37 11.70 -20.96 -3.66
N PRO A 38 12.99 -20.56 -3.53
CA PRO A 38 14.13 -21.49 -3.61
C PRO A 38 14.20 -22.46 -2.43
N GLU A 39 13.75 -22.06 -1.25
CA GLU A 39 13.83 -22.83 -0.03
C GLU A 39 12.51 -23.55 0.28
N ASP A 40 12.58 -24.64 1.05
CA ASP A 40 11.41 -25.35 1.57
C ASP A 40 10.62 -24.47 2.56
N PRO A 41 9.30 -24.67 2.70
CA PRO A 41 8.49 -23.90 3.65
C PRO A 41 8.94 -24.12 5.09
N ARG A 42 8.89 -23.05 5.88
CA ARG A 42 9.28 -23.09 7.29
C ARG A 42 8.30 -23.87 8.16
N PHE A 43 7.02 -23.82 7.87
CA PHE A 43 5.96 -24.45 8.65
C PHE A 43 5.29 -25.55 7.84
N ALA A 44 5.00 -26.68 8.51
CA ALA A 44 4.44 -27.87 7.87
C ALA A 44 3.01 -27.68 7.30
N ASP A 45 2.34 -26.62 7.65
CA ASP A 45 1.01 -26.23 7.18
C ASP A 45 1.04 -25.21 6.02
N GLN A 46 2.24 -24.74 5.61
CA GLN A 46 2.40 -23.94 4.39
C GLN A 46 2.41 -24.82 3.15
N ASP A 47 2.07 -24.23 2.01
CA ASP A 47 2.20 -24.88 0.69
C ASP A 47 3.68 -25.23 0.42
N ASP A 48 3.96 -26.44 -0.05
CA ASP A 48 5.31 -26.93 -0.31
C ASP A 48 5.79 -26.71 -1.74
N ARG A 49 5.00 -26.04 -2.56
CA ARG A 49 5.37 -25.72 -3.94
C ARG A 49 6.46 -24.65 -3.98
N HIS A 50 7.45 -24.88 -4.82
CA HIS A 50 8.49 -23.90 -5.15
C HIS A 50 8.04 -22.89 -6.23
N PHE A 51 6.97 -23.18 -6.94
CA PHE A 51 6.45 -22.38 -8.06
C PHE A 51 4.97 -22.14 -7.85
N GLU A 52 4.61 -20.89 -7.69
CA GLU A 52 3.23 -20.46 -7.46
C GLU A 52 2.77 -19.53 -8.60
N PRO A 53 2.16 -20.08 -9.66
CA PRO A 53 1.60 -19.25 -10.73
C PRO A 53 0.25 -18.66 -10.32
N SER A 54 -0.02 -17.41 -10.71
CA SER A 54 -1.33 -16.79 -10.55
C SER A 54 -1.71 -15.91 -11.73
N LEU A 55 -3.00 -15.58 -11.84
CA LEU A 55 -3.54 -14.65 -12.83
C LEU A 55 -4.37 -13.58 -12.14
N ALA A 56 -4.18 -12.32 -12.51
CA ALA A 56 -5.00 -11.22 -12.06
C ALA A 56 -5.63 -10.49 -13.26
N PHE A 57 -6.85 -9.99 -13.07
CA PHE A 57 -7.58 -9.21 -14.05
C PHE A 57 -8.16 -7.98 -13.37
N GLU A 58 -7.77 -6.80 -13.87
CA GLU A 58 -8.18 -5.50 -13.34
C GLU A 58 -8.65 -4.59 -14.49
N PRO A 59 -9.91 -4.68 -14.89
CA PRO A 59 -10.49 -3.76 -15.87
C PRO A 59 -10.86 -2.43 -15.19
N GLU A 60 -10.69 -1.34 -15.94
CA GLU A 60 -11.16 -0.01 -15.58
C GLU A 60 -12.27 0.42 -16.51
N PHE A 61 -13.39 0.85 -15.93
CA PHE A 61 -14.51 1.47 -16.62
C PHE A 61 -14.58 2.92 -16.22
N ARG A 62 -14.43 3.82 -17.19
CA ARG A 62 -14.48 5.27 -17.00
C ARG A 62 -15.54 5.88 -17.89
N ALA A 63 -16.40 6.70 -17.31
CA ALA A 63 -17.39 7.49 -18.03
C ALA A 63 -17.19 8.97 -17.67
N GLU A 64 -17.13 9.84 -18.65
CA GLU A 64 -16.89 11.26 -18.49
C GLU A 64 -17.95 12.10 -19.23
N TRP A 65 -18.35 13.22 -18.63
CA TRP A 65 -19.33 14.17 -19.14
C TRP A 65 -18.69 15.51 -19.47
N ASP A 66 -19.37 16.30 -20.29
CA ASP A 66 -18.90 17.63 -20.74
C ASP A 66 -18.58 18.62 -19.61
N ASP A 67 -19.19 18.44 -18.44
CA ASP A 67 -19.01 19.30 -17.28
C ASP A 67 -17.80 18.88 -16.39
N GLY A 68 -16.99 17.92 -16.84
CA GLY A 68 -15.85 17.37 -16.09
C GLY A 68 -16.24 16.32 -15.04
N THR A 69 -17.54 16.03 -14.89
CA THR A 69 -17.97 14.91 -14.04
C THR A 69 -17.46 13.59 -14.58
N ARG A 70 -16.89 12.75 -13.72
CA ARG A 70 -16.33 11.46 -14.09
C ARG A 70 -16.74 10.37 -13.11
N VAL A 71 -17.09 9.20 -13.63
CA VAL A 71 -17.31 7.99 -12.85
C VAL A 71 -16.24 6.97 -13.21
N THR A 72 -15.60 6.40 -12.20
CA THR A 72 -14.58 5.35 -12.37
C THR A 72 -14.99 4.12 -11.56
N VAL A 73 -14.87 2.94 -12.17
CA VAL A 73 -15.11 1.64 -11.53
C VAL A 73 -13.99 0.68 -11.91
N ILE A 74 -13.26 0.18 -10.91
CA ILE A 74 -12.12 -0.73 -11.07
C ILE A 74 -12.38 -2.00 -10.24
N PRO A 75 -13.03 -3.02 -10.79
CA PRO A 75 -13.10 -4.34 -10.19
C PRO A 75 -11.76 -5.07 -10.33
N PHE A 76 -11.47 -5.94 -9.39
CA PHE A 76 -10.28 -6.76 -9.36
C PHE A 76 -10.62 -8.22 -9.13
N LEU A 77 -9.93 -9.12 -9.81
CA LEU A 77 -10.04 -10.56 -9.64
C LEU A 77 -8.66 -11.19 -9.72
N ARG A 78 -8.30 -12.00 -8.73
CA ARG A 78 -7.12 -12.86 -8.76
C ARG A 78 -7.53 -14.33 -8.62
N TYR A 79 -6.88 -15.17 -9.39
CA TYR A 79 -6.92 -16.61 -9.25
C TYR A 79 -5.51 -17.13 -8.97
N ASP A 80 -5.32 -17.72 -7.80
CA ASP A 80 -4.08 -18.32 -7.34
C ASP A 80 -4.35 -19.77 -6.92
N PRO A 81 -3.92 -20.78 -7.68
CA PRO A 81 -4.15 -22.18 -7.35
C PRO A 81 -3.30 -22.68 -6.16
N ALA A 82 -2.28 -21.91 -5.72
CA ALA A 82 -1.51 -22.20 -4.53
C ALA A 82 -2.23 -21.75 -3.26
N ASP A 83 -2.99 -20.66 -3.35
CA ASP A 83 -3.74 -20.09 -2.23
C ASP A 83 -5.19 -19.79 -2.63
N LEU A 84 -6.01 -20.83 -2.66
CA LEU A 84 -7.42 -20.74 -3.05
C LEU A 84 -8.29 -20.05 -2.00
N LYS A 85 -7.85 -19.94 -0.76
CA LYS A 85 -8.65 -19.36 0.34
C LYS A 85 -8.26 -17.91 0.65
N GLY A 86 -6.98 -17.59 0.56
CA GLY A 86 -6.45 -16.27 0.83
C GLY A 86 -6.33 -15.44 -0.43
N ARG A 87 -5.46 -15.86 -1.35
CA ARG A 87 -5.08 -15.06 -2.51
C ARG A 87 -6.00 -15.17 -3.73
N THR A 88 -6.84 -16.22 -3.82
CA THR A 88 -7.92 -16.25 -4.82
C THR A 88 -9.11 -15.44 -4.31
N HIS A 89 -9.31 -14.26 -4.87
CA HIS A 89 -10.36 -13.37 -4.40
C HIS A 89 -10.87 -12.40 -5.49
N VAL A 90 -11.95 -11.72 -5.16
CA VAL A 90 -12.52 -10.62 -5.95
C VAL A 90 -12.63 -9.40 -5.05
N ASP A 91 -12.23 -8.26 -5.56
CA ASP A 91 -12.33 -6.97 -4.86
C ASP A 91 -12.91 -5.89 -5.77
N LEU A 92 -13.31 -4.79 -5.19
CA LEU A 92 -13.61 -3.55 -5.87
C LEU A 92 -12.56 -2.52 -5.40
N ARG A 93 -11.58 -2.24 -6.26
CA ARG A 93 -10.47 -1.35 -5.94
C ARG A 93 -10.92 0.09 -5.87
N GLU A 94 -11.70 0.52 -6.88
CA GLU A 94 -12.32 1.83 -6.92
C GLU A 94 -13.74 1.77 -7.47
N ALA A 95 -14.62 2.63 -6.96
CA ALA A 95 -15.96 2.92 -7.49
C ALA A 95 -16.38 4.28 -6.99
N ASN A 96 -16.09 5.32 -7.74
CA ASN A 96 -16.28 6.70 -7.31
C ASN A 96 -16.81 7.59 -8.41
N ILE A 97 -17.37 8.71 -7.98
CA ILE A 97 -17.69 9.86 -8.81
C ILE A 97 -16.76 11.01 -8.44
N TYR A 98 -16.22 11.67 -9.44
CA TYR A 98 -15.41 12.88 -9.35
C TYR A 98 -16.17 14.03 -9.99
N VAL A 99 -16.20 15.17 -9.33
CA VAL A 99 -16.79 16.41 -9.81
C VAL A 99 -15.83 17.54 -9.53
N GLU A 100 -15.56 18.38 -10.53
CA GLU A 100 -14.65 19.52 -10.39
C GLU A 100 -15.38 20.86 -10.58
N GLY A 101 -14.87 21.88 -9.90
CA GLY A 101 -15.20 23.29 -10.09
C GLY A 101 -13.92 24.09 -10.38
N ASP A 102 -14.03 25.41 -10.46
CA ASP A 102 -12.91 26.28 -10.83
C ASP A 102 -11.70 26.16 -9.88
N ASP A 103 -11.96 25.95 -8.59
CA ASP A 103 -10.93 25.95 -7.53
C ASP A 103 -11.18 24.91 -6.44
N TRP A 104 -11.97 23.89 -6.77
CA TRP A 104 -12.26 22.75 -5.89
C TRP A 104 -12.63 21.51 -6.71
N ASP A 105 -12.42 20.34 -6.10
CA ASP A 105 -12.97 19.08 -6.58
C ASP A 105 -13.55 18.26 -5.43
N VAL A 106 -14.43 17.33 -5.79
CA VAL A 106 -15.02 16.34 -4.87
C VAL A 106 -14.90 14.97 -5.48
N THR A 107 -14.34 14.03 -4.71
CA THR A 107 -14.42 12.60 -4.98
C THR A 107 -15.32 11.93 -3.95
N ALA A 108 -16.33 11.18 -4.37
CA ALA A 108 -17.23 10.45 -3.49
C ALA A 108 -17.40 9.01 -3.93
N GLY A 109 -17.25 8.06 -3.02
CA GLY A 109 -17.34 6.63 -3.30
C GLY A 109 -16.20 5.83 -2.69
N LEU A 110 -15.81 4.75 -3.37
CA LEU A 110 -14.65 3.93 -3.01
C LEU A 110 -13.45 4.42 -3.80
N GLY A 111 -12.39 4.87 -3.12
CA GLY A 111 -11.22 5.44 -3.78
C GLY A 111 -9.91 5.10 -3.08
N LYS A 112 -8.80 5.35 -3.77
CA LYS A 112 -7.44 5.24 -3.26
C LYS A 112 -6.81 6.62 -3.19
N VAL A 113 -6.04 6.87 -2.13
CA VAL A 113 -5.26 8.08 -1.90
C VAL A 113 -3.89 7.65 -1.42
N PHE A 114 -2.85 8.22 -2.00
CA PHE A 114 -1.49 7.99 -1.57
C PHE A 114 -0.86 9.28 -1.04
N TRP A 115 -0.24 9.19 0.13
CA TRP A 115 0.59 10.23 0.72
C TRP A 115 1.96 9.64 1.04
N GLY A 116 3.00 10.32 0.64
CA GLY A 116 4.36 9.89 0.94
C GLY A 116 5.37 10.43 -0.07
N VAL A 117 6.63 10.46 0.33
CA VAL A 117 7.78 10.91 -0.48
C VAL A 117 9.01 10.02 -0.33
N ALA A 118 9.09 9.24 0.76
CA ALA A 118 10.22 8.34 1.05
C ALA A 118 10.18 7.09 0.15
N GLU A 119 11.30 6.40 0.06
CA GLU A 119 11.43 5.18 -0.74
C GLU A 119 11.14 3.91 0.06
N SER A 120 11.70 3.84 1.27
CA SER A 120 11.72 2.60 2.04
C SER A 120 10.47 2.39 2.90
N ARG A 121 9.70 3.45 3.21
CA ARG A 121 8.51 3.39 4.03
C ARG A 121 7.65 4.65 3.93
N HIS A 122 6.35 4.48 3.72
CA HIS A 122 5.38 5.57 3.63
C HIS A 122 4.65 5.77 4.97
N LEU A 123 5.27 6.54 5.89
CA LEU A 123 4.73 6.77 7.23
C LEU A 123 3.44 7.58 7.25
N VAL A 124 3.32 8.56 6.35
CA VAL A 124 2.17 9.48 6.30
C VAL A 124 0.96 8.90 5.59
N ASP A 125 1.13 7.77 4.86
CA ASP A 125 0.05 7.12 4.11
C ASP A 125 -0.90 6.36 5.05
N VAL A 126 -2.04 6.99 5.38
CA VAL A 126 -2.95 6.53 6.45
C VAL A 126 -4.41 6.41 6.03
N ILE A 127 -4.77 6.79 4.79
CA ILE A 127 -6.18 6.78 4.36
C ILE A 127 -6.63 5.36 4.02
N ASN A 128 -5.90 4.68 3.15
CA ASN A 128 -6.27 3.36 2.66
C ASN A 128 -5.68 2.24 3.53
N GLN A 129 -6.40 1.14 3.62
CA GLN A 129 -5.92 -0.07 4.27
C GLN A 129 -5.02 -0.86 3.32
N THR A 130 -4.00 -1.52 3.86
CA THR A 130 -3.08 -2.39 3.11
C THR A 130 -3.74 -3.73 2.78
N ASP A 131 -3.47 -4.23 1.58
CA ASP A 131 -3.87 -5.55 1.09
C ASP A 131 -2.68 -6.52 1.14
N LEU A 132 -2.40 -7.10 2.32
CA LEU A 132 -1.26 -8.02 2.51
C LEU A 132 -1.45 -9.38 1.83
N VAL A 133 -2.63 -9.65 1.27
CA VAL A 133 -2.87 -10.85 0.47
C VAL A 133 -2.25 -10.71 -0.92
N GLU A 134 -2.26 -9.51 -1.50
CA GLU A 134 -1.60 -9.24 -2.77
C GLU A 134 -0.08 -9.27 -2.62
N ASP A 135 0.47 -8.45 -1.73
CA ASP A 135 1.88 -8.52 -1.35
C ASP A 135 2.09 -8.05 0.11
N ILE A 136 3.19 -8.50 0.72
CA ILE A 136 3.57 -8.18 2.11
C ILE A 136 4.37 -6.89 2.25
N ASP A 137 4.77 -6.24 1.15
CA ASP A 137 5.51 -4.96 1.17
C ASP A 137 4.67 -3.79 1.68
N GLY A 138 3.35 -3.89 1.57
CA GLY A 138 2.42 -2.88 2.04
C GLY A 138 2.05 -1.82 1.00
N GLU A 139 2.47 -1.97 -0.25
CA GLU A 139 2.16 -1.05 -1.35
C GLU A 139 0.76 -1.26 -1.91
N ASP A 140 0.28 -2.51 -1.93
CA ASP A 140 -1.07 -2.81 -2.35
C ASP A 140 -2.11 -2.29 -1.35
N LYS A 141 -3.06 -1.49 -1.84
CA LYS A 141 -4.08 -0.83 -1.02
C LYS A 141 -5.49 -1.22 -1.41
N LEU A 142 -6.32 -1.43 -0.40
CA LEU A 142 -7.77 -1.58 -0.54
C LEU A 142 -8.42 -0.21 -0.75
N GLY A 143 -9.43 -0.13 -1.62
CA GLY A 143 -10.24 1.07 -1.74
C GLY A 143 -10.92 1.45 -0.43
N GLN A 144 -10.91 2.73 -0.06
CA GLN A 144 -11.55 3.26 1.14
C GLN A 144 -12.84 4.00 0.77
N PRO A 145 -14.00 3.69 1.40
CA PRO A 145 -15.19 4.53 1.28
C PRO A 145 -14.87 5.95 1.77
N MET A 146 -15.10 6.95 0.93
CA MET A 146 -14.77 8.34 1.26
C MET A 146 -15.65 9.37 0.56
N VAL A 147 -15.71 10.55 1.17
CA VAL A 147 -16.00 11.80 0.49
C VAL A 147 -14.80 12.70 0.75
N ASN A 148 -14.10 13.05 -0.30
CA ASN A 148 -12.96 13.96 -0.28
C ASN A 148 -13.33 15.27 -0.98
N LEU A 149 -13.15 16.39 -0.31
CA LEU A 149 -13.20 17.73 -0.88
C LEU A 149 -11.78 18.27 -0.94
N THR A 150 -11.30 18.60 -2.15
CA THR A 150 -10.04 19.28 -2.38
C THR A 150 -10.31 20.77 -2.70
N LEU A 151 -9.62 21.66 -2.01
CA LEU A 151 -9.63 23.09 -2.28
C LEU A 151 -8.28 23.51 -2.85
N LEU A 152 -8.30 24.06 -4.05
CA LEU A 152 -7.12 24.54 -4.77
C LEU A 152 -7.01 26.05 -4.59
N ARG A 153 -5.91 26.53 -4.01
CA ARG A 153 -5.72 27.96 -3.70
C ARG A 153 -4.28 28.37 -4.03
N ASP A 154 -4.06 29.65 -4.28
CA ASP A 154 -2.70 30.21 -4.52
C ASP A 154 -1.76 29.96 -3.34
N TRP A 155 -2.31 29.82 -2.13
CA TRP A 155 -1.54 29.57 -0.91
C TRP A 155 -1.41 28.07 -0.56
N GLY A 156 -1.87 27.17 -1.43
CA GLY A 156 -1.73 25.73 -1.28
C GLY A 156 -3.03 24.96 -1.51
N THR A 157 -2.92 23.64 -1.42
CA THR A 157 -4.02 22.70 -1.58
C THR A 157 -4.46 22.18 -0.21
N VAL A 158 -5.78 22.16 0.04
CA VAL A 158 -6.37 21.58 1.25
C VAL A 158 -7.31 20.46 0.89
N GLY A 159 -7.00 19.23 1.35
CA GLY A 159 -7.89 18.08 1.29
C GLY A 159 -8.64 17.87 2.60
N LEU A 160 -9.95 17.66 2.53
CA LEU A 160 -10.84 17.34 3.66
C LEU A 160 -11.50 15.99 3.38
N PHE A 161 -11.36 15.05 4.30
CA PHE A 161 -11.83 13.68 4.12
C PHE A 161 -12.85 13.30 5.19
N VAL A 162 -13.97 12.75 4.75
CA VAL A 162 -14.92 12.01 5.57
C VAL A 162 -14.91 10.57 5.09
N LEU A 163 -14.60 9.64 5.98
CA LEU A 163 -14.37 8.23 5.66
C LEU A 163 -15.47 7.38 6.35
N PRO A 164 -16.62 7.17 5.69
CA PRO A 164 -17.72 6.42 6.25
C PRO A 164 -17.45 4.92 6.17
N GLY A 165 -17.11 4.32 7.30
CA GLY A 165 -16.75 2.92 7.39
C GLY A 165 -15.24 2.69 7.22
N PHE A 166 -14.83 1.48 7.59
CA PHE A 166 -13.46 1.02 7.63
C PHE A 166 -13.37 -0.37 6.97
N ARG A 167 -12.36 -0.59 6.16
CA ARG A 167 -12.02 -1.91 5.62
C ARG A 167 -10.89 -2.52 6.46
N GLU A 168 -11.09 -3.75 6.92
CA GLU A 168 -10.06 -4.50 7.64
C GLU A 168 -8.88 -4.83 6.72
N ARG A 169 -7.69 -4.92 7.31
CA ARG A 169 -6.51 -5.43 6.63
C ARG A 169 -6.71 -6.88 6.23
N THR A 170 -6.34 -7.22 5.02
CA THR A 170 -6.25 -8.60 4.58
C THR A 170 -4.95 -9.22 5.09
N PHE A 171 -4.94 -10.53 5.28
CA PHE A 171 -3.75 -11.26 5.74
C PHE A 171 -3.60 -12.55 4.93
N PRO A 172 -2.35 -12.96 4.65
CA PRO A 172 -2.08 -14.28 4.07
C PRO A 172 -2.70 -15.40 4.92
N ASP A 173 -3.26 -16.42 4.27
CA ASP A 173 -3.87 -17.56 4.95
C ASP A 173 -2.81 -18.47 5.60
N THR A 174 -3.27 -19.46 6.35
CA THR A 174 -2.41 -20.42 7.04
C THR A 174 -1.50 -21.20 6.09
N GLU A 175 -2.00 -21.51 4.89
CA GLU A 175 -1.27 -22.25 3.85
C GLU A 175 -0.31 -21.37 3.05
N SER A 176 -0.41 -20.03 3.12
CA SER A 176 0.45 -19.11 2.38
C SER A 176 1.90 -19.16 2.84
N ARG A 177 2.83 -19.09 1.88
CA ARG A 177 4.27 -18.97 2.13
C ARG A 177 4.61 -17.64 2.83
N LEU A 178 3.93 -16.56 2.48
CA LEU A 178 4.22 -15.20 2.96
C LEU A 178 3.46 -14.84 4.25
N ARG A 179 3.11 -15.81 5.08
CA ARG A 179 2.52 -15.56 6.39
C ARG A 179 3.56 -15.38 7.50
N GLY A 180 3.20 -14.67 8.54
CA GLY A 180 4.02 -14.55 9.75
C GLY A 180 4.15 -15.87 10.54
N SER A 181 4.80 -15.79 11.70
CA SER A 181 5.09 -16.96 12.57
C SER A 181 3.84 -17.68 13.07
N ALA A 182 2.71 -17.00 13.22
CA ALA A 182 1.44 -17.59 13.58
C ALA A 182 0.32 -17.08 12.65
N PRO A 183 -0.70 -17.90 12.37
CA PRO A 183 -1.83 -17.51 11.57
C PRO A 183 -2.61 -16.34 12.19
N ILE A 184 -3.25 -15.53 11.35
CA ILE A 184 -4.17 -14.48 11.79
C ILE A 184 -5.61 -14.99 11.66
N ASP A 185 -6.38 -14.86 12.76
CA ASP A 185 -7.80 -15.22 12.78
C ASP A 185 -8.65 -13.95 12.73
N THR A 186 -9.04 -13.53 11.55
CA THR A 186 -9.87 -12.35 11.32
C THR A 186 -11.32 -12.54 11.78
N ALA A 187 -11.77 -13.78 12.00
CA ALA A 187 -13.11 -14.03 12.56
C ALA A 187 -13.21 -13.60 14.03
N GLN A 188 -12.09 -13.44 14.72
CA GLN A 188 -11.98 -12.95 16.09
C GLN A 188 -11.48 -11.49 16.17
N THR A 189 -11.56 -10.73 15.07
CA THR A 189 -11.22 -9.29 15.04
C THR A 189 -11.90 -8.53 16.18
N GLN A 190 -11.16 -7.64 16.82
CA GLN A 190 -11.65 -6.78 17.89
C GLN A 190 -11.58 -5.31 17.49
N TYR A 191 -12.56 -4.54 17.94
CA TYR A 191 -12.64 -3.10 17.68
C TYR A 191 -12.76 -2.34 18.99
N GLU A 192 -12.04 -1.23 19.09
CA GLU A 192 -12.20 -0.31 20.19
C GLU A 192 -13.58 0.38 20.18
N PRO A 193 -14.06 0.94 19.05
CA PRO A 193 -15.33 1.62 19.01
C PRO A 193 -16.51 0.63 18.90
N ALA A 194 -17.60 0.93 19.59
CA ALA A 194 -18.84 0.14 19.51
C ALA A 194 -19.47 0.13 18.09
N ALA A 195 -19.10 1.08 17.24
CA ALA A 195 -19.53 1.12 15.84
C ALA A 195 -18.74 0.14 14.93
N GLU A 196 -17.69 -0.51 15.47
CA GLU A 196 -16.84 -1.44 14.76
C GLU A 196 -16.34 -0.84 13.43
N ASN A 197 -16.41 -1.60 12.34
CA ASN A 197 -15.99 -1.16 11.00
C ASN A 197 -16.95 -0.13 10.35
N LYS A 198 -18.03 0.29 11.03
CA LYS A 198 -18.99 1.31 10.54
C LYS A 198 -18.69 2.70 11.09
N ARG A 199 -17.60 2.86 11.84
CA ARG A 199 -17.20 4.17 12.35
C ARG A 199 -16.93 5.13 11.21
N VAL A 200 -17.27 6.42 11.40
CA VAL A 200 -16.87 7.49 10.48
C VAL A 200 -15.56 8.09 10.97
N ASP A 201 -14.54 8.06 10.12
CA ASP A 201 -13.22 8.62 10.37
C ASP A 201 -13.06 9.94 9.61
N PHE A 202 -12.07 10.76 9.98
CA PHE A 202 -11.81 12.06 9.38
C PHE A 202 -10.32 12.26 9.14
N ALA A 203 -10.01 12.94 8.03
CA ALA A 203 -8.65 13.40 7.78
C ALA A 203 -8.63 14.77 7.10
N THR A 204 -7.51 15.46 7.24
CA THR A 204 -7.21 16.70 6.51
C THR A 204 -5.75 16.70 6.10
N ARG A 205 -5.47 17.27 4.94
CA ARG A 205 -4.10 17.47 4.43
C ARG A 205 -3.99 18.87 3.84
N TYR A 206 -2.91 19.53 4.16
CA TYR A 206 -2.45 20.73 3.49
C TYR A 206 -1.16 20.43 2.77
N SER A 207 -1.01 20.86 1.52
CA SER A 207 0.24 20.77 0.78
C SER A 207 0.52 22.03 -0.03
N HIS A 208 1.79 22.36 -0.22
CA HIS A 208 2.21 23.52 -1.00
C HIS A 208 3.65 23.41 -1.47
N PHE A 209 3.92 24.03 -2.62
CA PHE A 209 5.25 24.16 -3.20
C PHE A 209 5.87 25.53 -2.86
N PHE A 210 7.06 25.53 -2.28
CA PHE A 210 7.83 26.74 -1.95
C PHE A 210 9.18 26.69 -2.67
N GLY A 211 9.23 27.17 -3.91
CA GLY A 211 10.43 27.06 -4.74
C GLY A 211 10.77 25.60 -5.01
N ASN A 212 11.87 25.10 -4.45
CA ASN A 212 12.31 23.72 -4.60
C ASN A 212 11.76 22.77 -3.52
N TRP A 213 10.94 23.26 -2.60
CA TRP A 213 10.32 22.48 -1.56
C TRP A 213 8.89 22.08 -1.93
N ASP A 214 8.58 20.81 -1.71
CA ASP A 214 7.21 20.31 -1.61
C ASP A 214 6.98 19.87 -0.17
N ILE A 215 5.92 20.40 0.47
CA ILE A 215 5.63 20.16 1.89
C ILE A 215 4.17 19.77 2.04
N GLY A 216 3.93 18.69 2.77
CA GLY A 216 2.61 18.22 3.18
C GLY A 216 2.50 18.12 4.69
N VAL A 217 1.37 18.54 5.24
CA VAL A 217 1.00 18.34 6.65
C VAL A 217 -0.37 17.72 6.71
N SER A 218 -0.52 16.65 7.48
CA SER A 218 -1.77 15.91 7.58
C SER A 218 -2.18 15.65 9.02
N HIS A 219 -3.48 15.48 9.23
CA HIS A 219 -4.02 14.97 10.48
C HIS A 219 -5.14 13.98 10.18
N PHE A 220 -5.06 12.81 10.81
CA PHE A 220 -6.07 11.76 10.75
C PHE A 220 -6.60 11.46 12.14
N HIS A 221 -7.92 11.30 12.25
CA HIS A 221 -8.59 10.79 13.45
C HIS A 221 -9.54 9.68 13.05
N GLY A 222 -9.21 8.44 13.43
CA GLY A 222 -9.98 7.30 12.99
C GLY A 222 -9.46 5.97 13.46
N THR A 223 -10.02 4.91 12.89
CA THR A 223 -9.62 3.54 13.10
C THR A 223 -8.21 3.30 12.56
N SER A 224 -7.31 2.75 13.35
CA SER A 224 -5.92 2.48 12.94
C SER A 224 -5.87 1.57 11.71
N ARG A 225 -5.04 1.93 10.72
CA ARG A 225 -4.76 1.04 9.58
C ARG A 225 -3.76 -0.06 9.97
N ASP A 226 -2.93 0.17 11.00
CA ASP A 226 -2.07 -0.84 11.62
C ASP A 226 -2.76 -1.44 12.83
N PRO A 227 -3.23 -2.71 12.78
CA PRO A 227 -3.81 -3.37 13.95
C PRO A 227 -2.71 -3.80 14.92
N ARG A 228 -3.05 -3.81 16.21
CA ARG A 228 -2.33 -4.63 17.20
C ARG A 228 -2.81 -6.07 17.11
N PHE A 229 -2.04 -6.98 17.67
CA PHE A 229 -2.40 -8.38 17.71
C PHE A 229 -2.53 -8.88 19.15
N VAL A 230 -3.55 -9.73 19.38
CA VAL A 230 -3.75 -10.44 20.64
C VAL A 230 -3.78 -11.94 20.37
N GLU A 231 -3.21 -12.72 21.26
CA GLU A 231 -3.27 -14.18 21.16
C GLU A 231 -4.71 -14.67 21.39
N VAL A 232 -5.16 -15.57 20.53
CA VAL A 232 -6.46 -16.21 20.59
C VAL A 232 -6.34 -17.70 20.34
N THR A 233 -7.36 -18.45 20.72
CA THR A 233 -7.48 -19.88 20.40
C THR A 233 -8.57 -20.05 19.35
N ARG A 234 -8.24 -20.70 18.25
CA ARG A 234 -9.20 -21.07 17.20
C ARG A 234 -10.17 -22.16 17.69
N ILE A 235 -11.23 -22.39 16.94
CA ILE A 235 -12.25 -23.42 17.27
C ILE A 235 -11.63 -24.83 17.31
N ASP A 236 -10.60 -25.09 16.51
CA ASP A 236 -9.86 -26.36 16.48
C ASP A 236 -8.84 -26.53 17.63
N GLY A 237 -8.71 -25.52 18.49
CA GLY A 237 -7.78 -25.48 19.60
C GLY A 237 -6.38 -24.98 19.27
N SER A 238 -6.09 -24.63 18.03
CA SER A 238 -4.80 -24.05 17.62
C SER A 238 -4.65 -22.60 18.08
N ALA A 239 -3.40 -22.17 18.31
CA ALA A 239 -3.09 -20.79 18.62
C ALA A 239 -3.09 -19.93 17.34
N ALA A 240 -3.58 -18.70 17.46
CA ALA A 240 -3.59 -17.70 16.40
C ALA A 240 -3.49 -16.29 16.99
N PHE A 241 -3.33 -15.29 16.14
CA PHE A 241 -3.48 -13.90 16.54
C PHE A 241 -4.77 -13.32 15.95
N ALA A 242 -5.46 -12.49 16.73
CA ALA A 242 -6.59 -11.69 16.25
C ALA A 242 -6.19 -10.22 16.14
N PRO A 243 -6.56 -9.53 15.05
CA PRO A 243 -6.29 -8.10 14.91
C PRO A 243 -7.18 -7.28 15.86
N VAL A 244 -6.61 -6.22 16.43
CA VAL A 244 -7.30 -5.26 17.29
C VAL A 244 -7.14 -3.87 16.70
N TYR A 245 -8.26 -3.24 16.38
CA TYR A 245 -8.29 -1.91 15.76
C TYR A 245 -8.64 -0.84 16.80
N ASP A 246 -7.64 -0.05 17.17
CA ASP A 246 -7.80 1.10 18.08
C ASP A 246 -8.24 2.34 17.30
N VAL A 247 -8.80 3.32 18.02
CA VAL A 247 -9.06 4.67 17.48
C VAL A 247 -7.86 5.56 17.78
N ILE A 248 -7.30 6.15 16.73
CA ILE A 248 -6.04 6.87 16.80
C ILE A 248 -6.16 8.34 16.37
N HIS A 249 -5.14 9.09 16.71
CA HIS A 249 -4.75 10.35 16.10
C HIS A 249 -3.37 10.19 15.47
N GLN A 250 -3.25 10.51 14.20
CA GLN A 250 -1.97 10.61 13.51
C GLN A 250 -1.81 12.01 12.92
N THR A 251 -0.74 12.69 13.28
CA THR A 251 -0.31 13.93 12.62
C THR A 251 0.93 13.61 11.82
N GLY A 252 0.93 13.93 10.54
CA GLY A 252 2.01 13.64 9.59
C GLY A 252 2.60 14.92 9.01
N LEU A 253 3.89 14.85 8.70
CA LEU A 253 4.65 15.81 7.92
C LEU A 253 5.42 15.03 6.85
N ASP A 254 5.30 15.43 5.61
CA ASP A 254 6.16 15.02 4.50
C ASP A 254 6.79 16.24 3.86
N ALA A 255 8.04 16.12 3.47
CA ALA A 255 8.77 17.18 2.81
C ALA A 255 9.77 16.61 1.81
N GLN A 256 9.82 17.25 0.65
CA GLN A 256 10.78 16.95 -0.40
C GLN A 256 11.49 18.24 -0.82
N PHE A 257 12.80 18.14 -1.05
CA PHE A 257 13.59 19.25 -1.56
C PHE A 257 14.42 18.78 -2.75
N THR A 258 14.17 19.40 -3.90
CA THR A 258 14.80 19.03 -5.17
C THR A 258 15.80 20.10 -5.62
N THR A 259 17.01 19.66 -5.93
CA THR A 259 18.04 20.45 -6.64
C THR A 259 18.51 19.65 -7.84
N ASP A 260 19.44 20.19 -8.65
CA ASP A 260 19.87 19.59 -9.92
C ASP A 260 20.04 18.05 -9.88
N ALA A 261 20.82 17.53 -8.93
CA ALA A 261 21.11 16.10 -8.80
C ALA A 261 20.63 15.49 -7.47
N TRP A 262 20.18 16.31 -6.53
CA TRP A 262 19.78 15.86 -5.19
C TRP A 262 18.29 15.94 -4.99
N LEU A 263 17.71 14.86 -4.49
CA LEU A 263 16.36 14.79 -3.99
C LEU A 263 16.42 14.39 -2.51
N TRP A 264 16.10 15.32 -1.62
CA TRP A 264 16.00 15.06 -0.19
C TRP A 264 14.57 14.74 0.19
N LYS A 265 14.37 13.74 1.02
CA LYS A 265 13.06 13.22 1.41
C LYS A 265 12.97 13.15 2.94
N LEU A 266 11.81 13.48 3.49
CA LEU A 266 11.52 13.35 4.92
C LEU A 266 10.03 13.04 5.11
N GLU A 267 9.73 12.01 5.87
CA GLU A 267 8.42 11.79 6.46
C GLU A 267 8.55 11.67 7.98
N ALA A 268 7.60 12.22 8.71
CA ALA A 268 7.54 12.10 10.15
C ALA A 268 6.08 12.03 10.61
N ILE A 269 5.79 11.17 11.58
CA ILE A 269 4.47 11.06 12.18
C ILE A 269 4.53 11.12 13.70
N ARG A 270 3.49 11.71 14.29
CA ARG A 270 3.13 11.52 15.69
C ARG A 270 1.84 10.72 15.75
N HIS A 271 1.90 9.57 16.37
CA HIS A 271 0.79 8.64 16.51
C HIS A 271 0.37 8.48 17.98
N SER A 272 -0.92 8.43 18.28
CA SER A 272 -1.44 8.27 19.65
C SER A 272 -2.85 7.69 19.64
N GLY A 273 -3.32 7.19 20.78
CA GLY A 273 -4.69 6.71 20.96
C GLY A 273 -4.80 5.22 21.33
N PHE A 274 -3.69 4.49 21.45
CA PHE A 274 -3.74 3.06 21.79
C PHE A 274 -4.18 2.82 23.24
N ARG A 275 -5.26 2.07 23.43
CA ARG A 275 -5.78 1.73 24.77
C ARG A 275 -4.92 0.74 25.54
N SER A 276 -4.12 -0.07 24.88
CA SER A 276 -3.26 -1.08 25.47
C SER A 276 -2.07 -0.54 26.25
N GLY A 277 -1.97 0.78 26.44
CA GLY A 277 -0.84 1.41 27.12
C GLY A 277 0.39 1.64 26.24
N GLY A 278 0.33 1.43 24.92
CA GLY A 278 1.39 1.73 23.94
C GLY A 278 1.78 3.20 23.87
N GLY A 279 0.94 4.07 24.47
CA GLY A 279 1.20 5.50 24.55
C GLY A 279 1.16 6.20 23.20
N ALA A 280 1.78 7.38 23.15
CA ALA A 280 2.08 8.05 21.89
C ALA A 280 3.50 7.70 21.46
N PHE A 281 3.74 7.64 20.14
CA PHE A 281 5.07 7.47 19.58
C PHE A 281 5.32 8.45 18.44
N LEU A 282 6.59 8.60 18.09
CA LEU A 282 7.08 9.30 16.93
C LEU A 282 7.77 8.30 16.01
N ALA A 283 7.57 8.44 14.71
CA ALA A 283 8.36 7.74 13.71
C ALA A 283 8.77 8.72 12.62
N ALA A 284 9.94 8.50 12.05
CA ALA A 284 10.47 9.31 10.97
C ALA A 284 11.29 8.45 10.00
N VAL A 285 11.23 8.79 8.74
CA VAL A 285 12.13 8.32 7.70
C VAL A 285 12.64 9.52 6.92
N GLY A 286 13.93 9.56 6.66
CA GLY A 286 14.50 10.66 5.90
C GLY A 286 15.82 10.30 5.28
N GLY A 287 16.09 10.88 4.12
CA GLY A 287 17.26 10.57 3.35
C GLY A 287 17.38 11.37 2.07
N PHE A 288 18.04 10.78 1.10
CA PHE A 288 18.27 11.42 -0.19
C PHE A 288 18.40 10.41 -1.32
N GLU A 289 18.18 10.90 -2.52
CA GLU A 289 18.62 10.29 -3.77
C GLU A 289 19.56 11.28 -4.49
N TYR A 290 20.71 10.77 -4.95
CA TYR A 290 21.67 11.53 -5.76
C TYR A 290 21.79 10.91 -7.14
N THR A 291 21.46 11.67 -8.17
CA THR A 291 21.45 11.19 -9.56
C THR A 291 22.74 11.52 -10.30
N LEU A 292 23.40 10.48 -10.80
CA LEU A 292 24.49 10.55 -11.77
C LEU A 292 23.91 10.44 -13.17
N PHE A 293 23.86 11.55 -13.89
CA PHE A 293 23.30 11.62 -15.24
C PHE A 293 24.29 11.09 -16.29
N GLY A 294 23.77 10.38 -17.29
CA GLY A 294 24.53 9.96 -18.47
C GLY A 294 25.68 9.00 -18.14
N VAL A 295 25.47 8.02 -17.25
CA VAL A 295 26.52 7.09 -16.83
C VAL A 295 27.07 6.26 -18.00
N ALA A 296 28.37 5.98 -17.97
CA ALA A 296 29.09 5.25 -19.02
C ALA A 296 28.93 5.86 -20.44
N ASP A 297 28.86 7.19 -20.55
CA ASP A 297 28.65 7.93 -21.80
C ASP A 297 27.39 7.48 -22.56
N SER A 298 26.34 7.11 -21.83
CA SER A 298 25.04 6.69 -22.36
C SER A 298 23.92 7.66 -21.98
N ALA A 299 22.68 7.34 -22.35
CA ALA A 299 21.50 8.07 -21.86
C ALA A 299 21.08 7.65 -20.45
N ALA A 300 21.69 6.61 -19.88
CA ALA A 300 21.26 6.04 -18.60
C ALA A 300 21.65 6.93 -17.42
N ASP A 301 20.77 7.00 -16.43
CA ASP A 301 20.99 7.68 -15.17
C ASP A 301 21.07 6.66 -14.02
N LEU A 302 21.92 6.96 -13.02
CA LEU A 302 22.09 6.13 -11.83
C LEU A 302 21.80 6.97 -10.58
N GLY A 303 20.70 6.68 -9.90
CA GLY A 303 20.35 7.20 -8.59
C GLY A 303 21.02 6.39 -7.48
N LEU A 304 21.63 7.07 -6.53
CA LEU A 304 22.15 6.47 -5.29
C LEU A 304 21.27 6.94 -4.14
N LEU A 305 20.65 5.98 -3.42
CA LEU A 305 19.68 6.25 -2.38
C LEU A 305 20.23 5.88 -1.01
N ALA A 306 19.92 6.70 -0.01
CA ALA A 306 20.13 6.36 1.39
C ALA A 306 19.04 7.00 2.25
N GLU A 307 18.40 6.21 3.13
CA GLU A 307 17.40 6.67 4.09
C GLU A 307 17.68 6.07 5.46
N TYR A 308 17.34 6.82 6.50
CA TYR A 308 17.34 6.35 7.88
C TYR A 308 15.92 6.30 8.41
N LEU A 309 15.54 5.14 8.94
CA LEU A 309 14.23 4.89 9.52
C LEU A 309 14.37 4.85 11.04
N TRP A 310 13.49 5.57 11.72
CA TRP A 310 13.46 5.64 13.17
C TRP A 310 12.03 5.59 13.70
N ASP A 311 11.80 4.80 14.75
CA ASP A 311 10.50 4.64 15.37
C ASP A 311 10.69 4.38 16.87
N ASP A 312 10.05 5.17 17.74
CA ASP A 312 10.18 5.06 19.19
C ASP A 312 9.00 4.37 19.87
N ARG A 313 8.16 3.66 19.07
CA ARG A 313 6.99 2.95 19.60
C ARG A 313 7.39 1.90 20.65
N LYS A 314 6.49 1.73 21.61
CA LYS A 314 6.68 0.81 22.74
C LYS A 314 5.75 -0.39 22.63
N ALA A 315 6.00 -1.40 23.47
CA ALA A 315 5.10 -2.53 23.62
C ALA A 315 3.66 -2.05 23.87
N GLY A 316 2.71 -2.66 23.19
CA GLY A 316 1.30 -2.25 23.18
C GLY A 316 0.88 -1.34 22.00
N ALA A 317 1.80 -0.79 21.24
CA ALA A 317 1.53 -0.24 19.91
C ALA A 317 1.55 -1.37 18.85
N PRO A 318 1.06 -1.13 17.63
CA PRO A 318 1.21 -2.07 16.52
C PRO A 318 2.66 -2.45 16.28
N VAL A 319 2.92 -3.68 15.84
CA VAL A 319 4.27 -4.13 15.51
C VAL A 319 4.83 -3.31 14.36
N THR A 320 6.12 -2.97 14.43
CA THR A 320 6.87 -2.39 13.31
C THR A 320 8.03 -3.30 12.95
N LEU A 321 8.37 -3.33 11.67
CA LEU A 321 9.54 -4.03 11.15
C LEU A 321 10.80 -3.13 11.19
N PHE A 322 10.60 -1.82 11.33
CA PHE A 322 11.65 -0.82 11.18
C PHE A 322 11.65 0.13 12.37
N ASP A 323 12.67 0.03 13.25
CA ASP A 323 12.81 0.89 14.42
C ASP A 323 14.10 1.74 14.40
N ARG A 324 15.20 1.22 13.84
CA ARG A 324 16.50 1.90 13.67
C ARG A 324 17.23 1.32 12.48
N ASP A 325 16.71 1.55 11.30
CA ASP A 325 17.18 0.90 10.08
C ASP A 325 17.83 1.90 9.15
N VAL A 326 18.73 1.41 8.33
CA VAL A 326 19.33 2.13 7.21
C VAL A 326 18.93 1.44 5.93
N PHE A 327 18.22 2.15 5.07
CA PHE A 327 18.03 1.76 3.67
C PHE A 327 19.16 2.34 2.84
N THR A 328 19.76 1.52 1.99
CA THR A 328 20.68 1.95 0.93
C THR A 328 20.28 1.31 -0.37
N GLY A 329 20.28 2.07 -1.46
CA GLY A 329 19.85 1.57 -2.75
C GLY A 329 20.54 2.22 -3.93
N ALA A 330 20.34 1.61 -5.10
CA ALA A 330 20.76 2.14 -6.39
C ALA A 330 19.64 1.91 -7.41
N ARG A 331 19.24 2.98 -8.11
CA ARG A 331 18.23 2.98 -9.16
C ARG A 331 18.90 3.28 -10.50
N LEU A 332 18.71 2.41 -11.46
CA LEU A 332 19.18 2.58 -12.83
C LEU A 332 17.99 2.83 -13.74
N ALA A 333 17.96 3.99 -14.41
CA ALA A 333 17.02 4.29 -15.48
C ALA A 333 17.79 4.32 -16.81
N LEU A 334 17.47 3.43 -17.75
CA LEU A 334 18.15 3.39 -19.04
C LEU A 334 17.76 4.53 -19.96
N ASN A 335 16.65 5.23 -19.68
CA ASN A 335 16.08 6.30 -20.51
C ASN A 335 15.87 5.84 -21.96
N ASP A 336 15.58 4.56 -22.15
CA ASP A 336 15.27 3.95 -23.43
C ASP A 336 13.78 4.05 -23.78
N ALA A 337 13.42 3.75 -25.03
CA ALA A 337 12.04 3.79 -25.50
C ALA A 337 11.13 2.77 -24.77
N GLN A 338 11.69 1.77 -24.13
CA GLN A 338 11.01 0.74 -23.38
C GLN A 338 10.85 1.08 -21.90
N SER A 339 11.32 2.25 -21.44
CA SER A 339 11.28 2.66 -20.03
C SER A 339 11.88 1.58 -19.11
N THR A 340 13.09 1.12 -19.43
CA THR A 340 13.75 0.07 -18.65
C THR A 340 14.33 0.68 -17.38
N GLU A 341 13.89 0.19 -16.24
CA GLU A 341 14.33 0.63 -14.91
C GLU A 341 14.69 -0.56 -14.03
N ALA A 342 15.58 -0.35 -13.08
CA ALA A 342 15.91 -1.32 -12.05
C ALA A 342 16.27 -0.60 -10.75
N LEU A 343 15.83 -1.15 -9.62
CA LEU A 343 16.17 -0.71 -8.27
C LEU A 343 16.73 -1.91 -7.50
N VAL A 344 17.85 -1.70 -6.80
CA VAL A 344 18.36 -2.66 -5.81
C VAL A 344 18.48 -1.92 -4.49
N GLY A 345 17.89 -2.48 -3.43
CA GLY A 345 17.86 -1.90 -2.10
C GLY A 345 18.22 -2.91 -1.02
N LEU A 346 18.75 -2.41 0.07
CA LEU A 346 19.06 -3.17 1.27
C LEU A 346 18.62 -2.36 2.49
N VAL A 347 17.67 -2.87 3.25
CA VAL A 347 17.34 -2.36 4.60
C VAL A 347 18.15 -3.15 5.61
N THR A 348 18.85 -2.47 6.50
CA THR A 348 19.66 -3.08 7.56
C THR A 348 19.27 -2.52 8.91
N ASP A 349 18.81 -3.38 9.82
CA ASP A 349 18.62 -3.03 11.22
C ASP A 349 19.96 -2.80 11.89
N THR A 350 20.17 -1.63 12.49
CA THR A 350 21.44 -1.24 13.10
C THR A 350 21.71 -1.90 14.45
N GLY A 351 20.68 -2.47 15.08
CA GLY A 351 20.77 -3.17 16.37
C GLY A 351 21.01 -4.66 16.21
N THR A 352 20.13 -5.35 15.47
CA THR A 352 20.16 -6.79 15.29
C THR A 352 21.00 -7.25 14.10
N ARG A 353 21.23 -6.38 13.12
CA ARG A 353 21.87 -6.65 11.82
C ARG A 353 21.04 -7.58 10.92
N GLU A 354 19.75 -7.64 11.15
CA GLU A 354 18.83 -8.21 10.18
C GLU A 354 18.85 -7.39 8.90
N MET A 355 18.67 -8.05 7.76
CA MET A 355 18.67 -7.37 6.48
C MET A 355 17.51 -7.86 5.62
N LEU A 356 16.86 -6.93 4.95
CA LEU A 356 15.91 -7.17 3.87
C LEU A 356 16.52 -6.68 2.57
N MET A 357 16.79 -7.59 1.64
CA MET A 357 17.24 -7.27 0.29
C MET A 357 16.04 -7.23 -0.64
N LEU A 358 15.96 -6.15 -1.42
CA LEU A 358 14.96 -5.92 -2.46
C LEU A 358 15.68 -5.68 -3.78
N ALA A 359 15.17 -6.23 -4.87
CA ALA A 359 15.60 -5.85 -6.20
C ALA A 359 14.41 -5.94 -7.15
N GLU A 360 14.20 -4.89 -7.93
CA GLU A 360 13.11 -4.76 -8.87
C GLU A 360 13.65 -4.35 -10.22
N ALA A 361 13.05 -4.84 -11.27
CA ALA A 361 13.34 -4.39 -12.62
C ALA A 361 12.09 -4.48 -13.48
N GLU A 362 11.92 -3.50 -14.35
CA GLU A 362 10.78 -3.45 -15.24
C GLU A 362 11.17 -3.00 -16.65
N ARG A 363 10.38 -3.45 -17.63
CA ARG A 363 10.55 -3.09 -19.03
C ARG A 363 9.25 -3.24 -19.81
N ARG A 364 8.94 -2.28 -20.66
CA ARG A 364 7.87 -2.40 -21.66
C ARG A 364 8.29 -3.34 -22.79
N ILE A 365 7.35 -4.15 -23.24
CA ILE A 365 7.50 -5.05 -24.39
C ILE A 365 6.45 -4.66 -25.43
N GLY A 366 6.87 -3.93 -26.46
CA GLY A 366 5.94 -3.30 -27.40
C GLY A 366 5.10 -2.22 -26.73
N ASP A 367 3.87 -2.03 -27.21
CA ASP A 367 2.99 -0.92 -26.79
C ASP A 367 2.02 -1.32 -25.66
N THR A 368 1.80 -2.63 -25.48
CA THR A 368 0.71 -3.12 -24.61
C THR A 368 1.17 -4.06 -23.51
N MET A 369 2.46 -4.37 -23.41
CA MET A 369 2.94 -5.32 -22.40
C MET A 369 4.05 -4.69 -21.55
N LYS A 370 4.14 -5.14 -20.27
CA LYS A 370 5.20 -4.79 -19.34
C LYS A 370 5.66 -6.08 -18.62
N ALA A 371 6.94 -6.33 -18.63
CA ALA A 371 7.55 -7.39 -17.83
C ALA A 371 8.19 -6.79 -16.58
N GLU A 372 8.00 -7.47 -15.45
CA GLU A 372 8.54 -7.08 -14.15
C GLU A 372 9.18 -8.27 -13.47
N ILE A 373 10.26 -8.01 -12.75
CA ILE A 373 10.94 -8.98 -11.88
C ILE A 373 11.14 -8.31 -10.54
N GLU A 374 10.77 -9.02 -9.48
CA GLU A 374 11.01 -8.61 -8.10
C GLU A 374 11.73 -9.72 -7.36
N LEU A 375 12.73 -9.37 -6.55
CA LEU A 375 13.45 -10.27 -5.66
C LEU A 375 13.32 -9.74 -4.24
N ARG A 376 12.98 -10.61 -3.30
CA ARG A 376 12.92 -10.28 -1.87
C ARG A 376 13.58 -11.39 -1.05
N TYR A 377 14.55 -11.01 -0.22
CA TYR A 377 15.26 -11.96 0.63
C TYR A 377 15.47 -11.41 2.03
N PHE A 378 15.19 -12.28 3.02
CA PHE A 378 15.38 -11.99 4.43
C PHE A 378 16.68 -12.64 4.90
N LEU A 379 17.63 -11.85 5.40
CA LEU A 379 18.98 -12.29 5.77
C LEU A 379 19.23 -12.01 7.26
N ASN A 380 19.95 -12.89 7.93
CA ASN A 380 20.33 -12.78 9.35
C ASN A 380 19.14 -12.60 10.30
N VAL A 381 17.97 -13.13 9.97
CA VAL A 381 16.75 -12.95 10.76
C VAL A 381 16.85 -13.65 12.10
N ASP A 382 16.67 -12.91 13.20
CA ASP A 382 16.61 -13.46 14.56
C ASP A 382 15.31 -14.23 14.79
N ALA A 383 15.36 -15.26 15.61
CA ALA A 383 14.19 -16.10 15.89
C ALA A 383 13.07 -15.34 16.66
N THR A 384 13.40 -14.21 17.29
CA THR A 384 12.46 -13.36 18.02
C THR A 384 11.95 -12.17 17.21
N SER A 385 12.45 -12.00 15.99
CA SER A 385 12.03 -10.93 15.09
C SER A 385 10.58 -11.11 14.63
N PRO A 386 9.84 -10.02 14.37
CA PRO A 386 8.55 -10.07 13.70
C PRO A 386 8.63 -10.77 12.32
N THR A 387 9.78 -10.69 11.63
CA THR A 387 10.05 -11.33 10.34
C THR A 387 10.49 -12.79 10.45
N ALA A 388 10.63 -13.35 11.65
CA ALA A 388 11.12 -14.71 11.86
C ALA A 388 10.32 -15.78 11.08
N GLY A 389 9.04 -15.53 10.84
CA GLY A 389 8.18 -16.41 10.05
C GLY A 389 8.55 -16.46 8.58
N LEU A 390 9.14 -15.38 8.05
CA LEU A 390 9.45 -15.19 6.63
C LEU A 390 10.91 -15.55 6.26
N ARG A 391 11.70 -16.00 7.24
CA ARG A 391 13.14 -16.18 7.06
C ARG A 391 13.52 -17.12 5.90
N ASP A 392 12.72 -18.16 5.68
CA ASP A 392 12.97 -19.17 4.66
C ASP A 392 12.07 -18.96 3.41
N ASP A 393 11.34 -17.83 3.37
CA ASP A 393 10.39 -17.47 2.30
C ASP A 393 10.90 -16.31 1.41
N GLY A 394 12.24 -16.26 1.21
CA GLY A 394 12.83 -15.43 0.16
C GLY A 394 12.32 -15.86 -1.20
N GLN A 395 11.99 -14.89 -2.07
CA GLN A 395 11.31 -15.18 -3.33
C GLN A 395 11.83 -14.37 -4.50
N ALA A 396 11.56 -14.89 -5.69
CA ALA A 396 11.59 -14.16 -6.95
C ALA A 396 10.18 -14.15 -7.55
N THR A 397 9.68 -12.97 -7.91
CA THR A 397 8.38 -12.79 -8.56
C THR A 397 8.60 -12.29 -9.98
N PHE A 398 8.01 -12.98 -10.95
CA PHE A 398 8.00 -12.58 -12.36
C PHE A 398 6.58 -12.22 -12.75
N ARG A 399 6.35 -11.01 -13.30
CA ARG A 399 5.05 -10.56 -13.77
C ARG A 399 5.12 -10.19 -15.26
N LEU A 400 4.07 -10.55 -15.97
CA LEU A 400 3.83 -10.11 -17.34
C LEU A 400 2.44 -9.51 -17.41
N ASN A 401 2.39 -8.20 -17.55
CA ASN A 401 1.14 -7.45 -17.63
C ASN A 401 0.82 -7.16 -19.09
N TRP A 402 -0.40 -7.43 -19.50
CA TRP A 402 -0.96 -7.02 -20.78
C TRP A 402 -2.05 -5.97 -20.55
N TYR A 403 -1.87 -4.82 -21.18
CA TYR A 403 -2.79 -3.68 -21.12
C TYR A 403 -3.64 -3.60 -22.38
N PHE A 404 -4.91 -3.30 -22.22
CA PHE A 404 -5.88 -3.19 -23.32
C PHE A 404 -6.74 -1.94 -23.18
#